data_58ec5d8eecbadb1249e2f9d6ced66d21
#
_entry.id   58ec5d8eecbadb1249e2f9d6ced66d21
#
_cell.length_a   1.000
_cell.length_b   1.000
_cell.length_c   1.000
_cell.angle_alpha   90.00
_cell.angle_beta   90.00
_cell.angle_gamma   90.00
#
_symmetry.space_group_name_H-M   'P 1'
#
loop_
_entity.id
_entity.type
_entity.pdbx_description
1 polymer ?
#
loop_
_entity_poly.entity_id
_entity_poly.type
_entity_poly.pdbx_seq_one_letter_code
_entity_poly.pdbx_strand_id
1 'polypeptide(L)'
;EANEIYNSLIEQDPDNPDIWIRMVEGQIRAGKGQKALDYALNGPATYGYKLTAATLFLDARMYPEAEALLDGLKSDPNAPDEVHFYLAAIAYEYHKDVQETLNFLESIPPENRFYDRALRLRIQLLHDQQRYEDAMQLILQGQSQFPTERDFRLMEIHLYLLQDRYKEALTAATAAQQIWPSDDEIAYVYGSVLDSLGRKREALAVMESIVARNPEDYQALNYVGYSLAEQGKDLDRAVLLLEAALKHILDPLAWAHFRRGENAEAWALVRRATSLPDGGDPTIWEHYGDIANAQGLKNEARTGWERALELDHPNPETIRKKLNSL
;
A
#
# COMPACT_ATOMS: atom_id res chain seq x y z
N GLU A 1 13.41 -29.92 24.88
CA GLU A 1 14.19 -28.98 25.72
C GLU A 1 13.48 -27.61 25.85
N ALA A 2 13.27 -26.81 24.76
CA ALA A 2 12.57 -25.53 24.87
C ALA A 2 11.14 -25.69 25.40
N ASN A 3 10.37 -26.65 24.87
CA ASN A 3 9.00 -26.93 25.33
C ASN A 3 8.93 -27.38 26.78
N GLU A 4 9.91 -28.12 27.28
CA GLU A 4 9.96 -28.57 28.67
C GLU A 4 10.18 -27.36 29.60
N ILE A 5 11.06 -26.45 29.21
CA ILE A 5 11.30 -25.20 29.96
C ILE A 5 10.00 -24.35 30.03
N TYR A 6 9.34 -24.14 28.92
CA TYR A 6 8.10 -23.37 28.92
C TYR A 6 6.95 -24.04 29.68
N ASN A 7 6.82 -25.39 29.61
CA ASN A 7 5.84 -26.11 30.42
C ASN A 7 6.10 -25.93 31.91
N SER A 8 7.39 -25.99 32.35
CA SER A 8 7.76 -25.72 33.73
C SER A 8 7.45 -24.27 34.16
N LEU A 9 7.61 -23.30 33.25
CA LEU A 9 7.26 -21.91 33.53
C LEU A 9 5.72 -21.72 33.63
N ILE A 10 4.94 -22.40 32.81
CA ILE A 10 3.47 -22.39 32.87
C ILE A 10 2.99 -22.99 34.20
N GLU A 11 3.64 -24.08 34.70
CA GLU A 11 3.30 -24.65 35.99
C GLU A 11 3.61 -23.71 37.16
N GLN A 12 4.61 -22.83 37.02
CA GLN A 12 4.96 -21.84 38.04
C GLN A 12 4.09 -20.59 38.00
N ASP A 13 3.68 -20.15 36.79
CA ASP A 13 2.86 -18.94 36.57
C ASP A 13 1.85 -19.21 35.43
N PRO A 14 0.74 -19.94 35.74
CA PRO A 14 -0.21 -20.39 34.73
C PRO A 14 -1.03 -19.24 34.09
N ASP A 15 -1.14 -18.09 34.75
CA ASP A 15 -1.89 -16.95 34.29
C ASP A 15 -1.06 -15.92 33.51
N ASN A 16 0.23 -16.19 33.28
CA ASN A 16 1.13 -15.29 32.57
C ASN A 16 0.96 -15.41 31.05
N PRO A 17 0.34 -14.43 30.40
CA PRO A 17 0.05 -14.52 28.97
C PRO A 17 1.30 -14.59 28.09
N ASP A 18 2.41 -13.98 28.52
CA ASP A 18 3.64 -13.93 27.71
C ASP A 18 4.27 -15.31 27.53
N ILE A 19 4.20 -16.17 28.56
CA ILE A 19 4.72 -17.53 28.48
C ILE A 19 3.89 -18.33 27.46
N TRP A 20 2.58 -18.25 27.55
CA TRP A 20 1.66 -18.94 26.65
C TRP A 20 1.80 -18.45 25.20
N ILE A 21 1.93 -17.15 24.99
CA ILE A 21 2.14 -16.56 23.64
C ILE A 21 3.43 -17.11 23.02
N ARG A 22 4.52 -17.20 23.78
CA ARG A 22 5.77 -17.79 23.28
C ARG A 22 5.63 -19.27 22.93
N MET A 23 4.83 -20.03 23.68
CA MET A 23 4.51 -21.41 23.33
C MET A 23 3.73 -21.50 22.02
N VAL A 24 2.69 -20.69 21.85
CA VAL A 24 1.91 -20.60 20.60
C VAL A 24 2.85 -20.27 19.44
N GLU A 25 3.64 -19.20 19.56
CA GLU A 25 4.58 -18.76 18.53
C GLU A 25 5.61 -19.87 18.18
N GLY A 26 6.15 -20.55 19.18
CA GLY A 26 7.09 -21.66 19.00
C GLY A 26 6.48 -22.83 18.23
N GLN A 27 5.22 -23.19 18.49
CA GLN A 27 4.53 -24.25 17.76
C GLN A 27 4.17 -23.81 16.32
N ILE A 28 3.76 -22.56 16.12
CA ILE A 28 3.51 -21.99 14.79
C ILE A 28 4.79 -22.05 13.94
N ARG A 29 5.92 -21.58 14.46
CA ARG A 29 7.23 -21.65 13.78
C ARG A 29 7.68 -23.08 13.47
N ALA A 30 7.28 -24.05 14.29
CA ALA A 30 7.53 -25.47 14.07
C ALA A 30 6.55 -26.13 13.08
N GLY A 31 5.59 -25.40 12.51
CA GLY A 31 4.54 -25.90 11.60
C GLY A 31 3.53 -26.82 12.30
N LYS A 32 3.36 -26.69 13.61
CA LYS A 32 2.46 -27.54 14.41
C LYS A 32 1.19 -26.78 14.81
N GLY A 33 0.36 -26.42 13.81
CA GLY A 33 -0.82 -25.57 13.99
C GLY A 33 -1.77 -26.08 15.07
N GLN A 34 -2.14 -27.37 15.05
CA GLN A 34 -3.06 -27.93 16.05
C GLN A 34 -2.51 -27.81 17.48
N LYS A 35 -1.21 -28.04 17.69
CA LYS A 35 -0.61 -27.87 19.02
C LYS A 35 -0.55 -26.41 19.45
N ALA A 36 -0.30 -25.50 18.50
CA ALA A 36 -0.36 -24.06 18.77
C ALA A 36 -1.78 -23.66 19.21
N LEU A 37 -2.80 -24.17 18.52
CA LEU A 37 -4.20 -23.94 18.88
C LEU A 37 -4.55 -24.50 20.27
N ASP A 38 -4.08 -25.70 20.60
CA ASP A 38 -4.28 -26.28 21.92
C ASP A 38 -3.72 -25.36 23.02
N TYR A 39 -2.53 -24.79 22.84
CA TYR A 39 -1.97 -23.80 23.76
C TYR A 39 -2.77 -22.50 23.78
N ALA A 40 -3.21 -22.02 22.62
CA ALA A 40 -4.01 -20.81 22.54
C ALA A 40 -5.38 -20.92 23.24
N LEU A 41 -6.01 -22.09 23.18
CA LEU A 41 -7.30 -22.36 23.82
C LEU A 41 -7.18 -22.58 25.35
N ASN A 42 -6.10 -23.22 25.80
CA ASN A 42 -5.90 -23.57 27.21
C ASN A 42 -5.15 -22.49 28.03
N GLY A 43 -4.66 -21.43 27.39
CA GLY A 43 -4.00 -20.31 28.06
C GLY A 43 -4.98 -19.36 28.77
N PRO A 44 -4.49 -18.22 29.27
CA PRO A 44 -5.27 -17.28 30.03
C PRO A 44 -6.58 -16.86 29.34
N ALA A 45 -7.67 -16.76 30.09
CA ALA A 45 -9.00 -16.45 29.56
C ALA A 45 -9.20 -14.96 29.21
N THR A 46 -8.12 -14.18 29.09
CA THR A 46 -8.20 -12.75 28.77
C THR A 46 -8.37 -12.52 27.27
N TYR A 47 -9.19 -11.55 26.89
CA TYR A 47 -9.37 -11.17 25.48
C TYR A 47 -8.05 -10.76 24.81
N GLY A 48 -7.21 -9.99 25.54
CA GLY A 48 -5.92 -9.56 25.03
C GLY A 48 -5.01 -10.71 24.63
N TYR A 49 -4.93 -11.79 25.45
CA TYR A 49 -4.21 -12.99 25.13
C TYR A 49 -4.77 -13.70 23.88
N LYS A 50 -6.11 -13.91 23.84
CA LYS A 50 -6.75 -14.62 22.73
C LYS A 50 -6.60 -13.84 21.40
N LEU A 51 -6.74 -12.52 21.43
CA LEU A 51 -6.53 -11.68 20.23
C LEU A 51 -5.07 -11.71 19.78
N THR A 52 -4.11 -11.64 20.72
CA THR A 52 -2.69 -11.75 20.37
C THR A 52 -2.38 -13.12 19.74
N ALA A 53 -2.91 -14.20 20.30
CA ALA A 53 -2.73 -15.53 19.73
C ALA A 53 -3.37 -15.64 18.34
N ALA A 54 -4.59 -15.06 18.13
CA ALA A 54 -5.25 -15.05 16.84
C ALA A 54 -4.43 -14.29 15.78
N THR A 55 -3.82 -13.15 16.13
CA THR A 55 -2.96 -12.41 15.18
C THR A 55 -1.73 -13.23 14.77
N LEU A 56 -1.13 -14.01 15.66
CA LEU A 56 -0.02 -14.89 15.30
C LEU A 56 -0.43 -15.96 14.28
N PHE A 57 -1.62 -16.54 14.40
CA PHE A 57 -2.14 -17.47 13.40
C PHE A 57 -2.43 -16.78 12.08
N LEU A 58 -3.03 -15.58 12.09
CA LEU A 58 -3.30 -14.80 10.88
C LEU A 58 -2.01 -14.44 10.13
N ASP A 59 -0.98 -13.97 10.84
CA ASP A 59 0.33 -13.65 10.27
C ASP A 59 1.00 -14.87 9.65
N ALA A 60 0.78 -16.05 10.24
CA ALA A 60 1.26 -17.32 9.72
C ALA A 60 0.33 -17.94 8.63
N ARG A 61 -0.78 -17.28 8.27
CA ARG A 61 -1.83 -17.77 7.36
C ARG A 61 -2.46 -19.09 7.79
N MET A 62 -2.49 -19.35 9.08
CA MET A 62 -3.16 -20.49 9.71
C MET A 62 -4.61 -20.08 10.04
N TYR A 63 -5.40 -19.84 8.99
CA TYR A 63 -6.77 -19.29 9.11
C TYR A 63 -7.73 -20.19 9.89
N PRO A 64 -7.74 -21.52 9.70
CA PRO A 64 -8.62 -22.40 10.49
C PRO A 64 -8.38 -22.35 11.98
N GLU A 65 -7.11 -22.25 12.40
CA GLU A 65 -6.74 -22.16 13.81
C GLU A 65 -7.10 -20.77 14.40
N ALA A 66 -6.89 -19.69 13.61
CA ALA A 66 -7.32 -18.36 14.00
C ALA A 66 -8.85 -18.29 14.17
N GLU A 67 -9.59 -18.85 13.23
CA GLU A 67 -11.06 -18.90 13.25
C GLU A 67 -11.58 -19.66 14.46
N ALA A 68 -11.07 -20.86 14.70
CA ALA A 68 -11.47 -21.67 15.84
C ALA A 68 -11.26 -20.97 17.21
N LEU A 69 -10.21 -20.14 17.31
CA LEU A 69 -9.95 -19.33 18.49
C LEU A 69 -10.91 -18.14 18.62
N LEU A 70 -11.23 -17.47 17.50
CA LEU A 70 -12.08 -16.29 17.44
C LEU A 70 -13.57 -16.61 17.52
N ASP A 71 -14.02 -17.78 17.02
CA ASP A 71 -15.41 -18.22 17.08
C ASP A 71 -15.93 -18.29 18.52
N GLY A 72 -15.08 -18.66 19.47
CA GLY A 72 -15.42 -18.64 20.90
C GLY A 72 -15.67 -17.22 21.45
N LEU A 73 -15.23 -16.18 20.73
CA LEU A 73 -15.41 -14.76 21.13
C LEU A 73 -16.52 -14.07 20.34
N LYS A 74 -16.87 -14.57 19.16
CA LYS A 74 -17.84 -13.96 18.23
C LYS A 74 -19.20 -13.66 18.87
N SER A 75 -19.67 -14.52 19.77
CA SER A 75 -20.97 -14.41 20.41
C SER A 75 -20.91 -13.86 21.85
N ASP A 76 -19.72 -13.51 22.33
CA ASP A 76 -19.55 -12.93 23.66
C ASP A 76 -19.80 -11.41 23.61
N PRO A 77 -20.86 -10.91 24.27
CA PRO A 77 -21.19 -9.49 24.23
C PRO A 77 -20.13 -8.58 24.91
N ASN A 78 -19.18 -9.16 25.63
CA ASN A 78 -18.09 -8.42 26.27
C ASN A 78 -16.78 -8.53 25.47
N ALA A 79 -16.76 -9.31 24.39
CA ALA A 79 -15.58 -9.42 23.56
C ALA A 79 -15.26 -8.08 22.88
N PRO A 80 -13.99 -7.72 22.72
CA PRO A 80 -13.62 -6.53 21.96
C PRO A 80 -14.09 -6.61 20.49
N ASP A 81 -14.57 -5.49 19.95
CA ASP A 81 -15.05 -5.43 18.56
C ASP A 81 -13.97 -5.77 17.52
N GLU A 82 -12.69 -5.75 17.91
CA GLU A 82 -11.56 -6.21 17.11
C GLU A 82 -11.72 -7.65 16.62
N VAL A 83 -12.46 -8.48 17.34
CA VAL A 83 -12.80 -9.85 16.93
C VAL A 83 -13.43 -9.84 15.53
N HIS A 84 -14.37 -8.92 15.30
CA HIS A 84 -15.06 -8.79 14.02
C HIS A 84 -14.10 -8.38 12.88
N PHE A 85 -13.10 -7.54 13.17
CA PHE A 85 -12.10 -7.16 12.18
C PHE A 85 -11.23 -8.34 11.74
N TYR A 86 -10.82 -9.19 12.68
CA TYR A 86 -10.05 -10.39 12.37
C TYR A 86 -10.89 -11.47 11.67
N LEU A 87 -12.16 -11.65 12.06
CA LEU A 87 -13.08 -12.54 11.36
C LEU A 87 -13.36 -12.05 9.93
N ALA A 88 -13.48 -10.74 9.73
CA ALA A 88 -13.58 -10.16 8.39
C ALA A 88 -12.35 -10.48 7.52
N ALA A 89 -11.14 -10.43 8.10
CA ALA A 89 -9.92 -10.80 7.39
C ALA A 89 -9.93 -12.29 6.98
N ILE A 90 -10.40 -13.18 7.84
CA ILE A 90 -10.54 -14.62 7.54
C ILE A 90 -11.59 -14.84 6.45
N ALA A 91 -12.76 -14.22 6.56
CA ALA A 91 -13.82 -14.31 5.55
C ALA A 91 -13.32 -13.85 4.17
N TYR A 92 -12.55 -12.77 4.12
CA TYR A 92 -11.98 -12.24 2.88
C TYR A 92 -10.84 -13.10 2.32
N GLU A 93 -9.84 -13.43 3.15
CA GLU A 93 -8.61 -14.07 2.70
C GLU A 93 -8.75 -15.59 2.51
N TYR A 94 -9.53 -16.24 3.35
CA TYR A 94 -9.64 -17.71 3.39
C TYR A 94 -10.94 -18.21 2.78
N HIS A 95 -12.11 -17.75 3.27
CA HIS A 95 -13.40 -18.19 2.73
C HIS A 95 -13.72 -17.57 1.38
N LYS A 96 -13.09 -16.41 1.01
CA LYS A 96 -13.41 -15.61 -0.17
C LYS A 96 -14.88 -15.17 -0.21
N ASP A 97 -15.49 -15.03 0.96
CA ASP A 97 -16.88 -14.60 1.11
C ASP A 97 -16.95 -13.10 1.40
N VAL A 98 -17.21 -12.33 0.33
CA VAL A 98 -17.30 -10.87 0.42
C VAL A 98 -18.49 -10.42 1.24
N GLN A 99 -19.62 -11.16 1.20
CA GLN A 99 -20.81 -10.77 1.97
C GLN A 99 -20.60 -11.00 3.48
N GLU A 100 -19.98 -12.10 3.85
CA GLU A 100 -19.63 -12.36 5.24
C GLU A 100 -18.60 -11.34 5.73
N THR A 101 -17.61 -10.99 4.91
CA THR A 101 -16.63 -9.92 5.19
C THR A 101 -17.35 -8.59 5.50
N LEU A 102 -18.29 -8.17 4.63
CA LEU A 102 -19.05 -6.94 4.82
C LEU A 102 -19.85 -6.96 6.12
N ASN A 103 -20.48 -8.09 6.46
CA ASN A 103 -21.27 -8.25 7.69
C ASN A 103 -20.40 -8.07 8.95
N PHE A 104 -19.20 -8.69 8.96
CA PHE A 104 -18.27 -8.51 10.08
C PHE A 104 -17.76 -7.07 10.21
N LEU A 105 -17.38 -6.45 9.10
CA LEU A 105 -16.93 -5.06 9.11
C LEU A 105 -18.03 -4.07 9.54
N GLU A 106 -19.29 -4.38 9.22
CA GLU A 106 -20.43 -3.56 9.64
C GLU A 106 -20.68 -3.60 11.14
N SER A 107 -20.34 -4.71 11.79
CA SER A 107 -20.48 -4.87 13.25
C SER A 107 -19.47 -4.05 14.05
N ILE A 108 -18.48 -3.41 13.40
CA ILE A 108 -17.48 -2.58 14.09
C ILE A 108 -18.04 -1.18 14.31
N PRO A 109 -18.20 -0.73 15.58
CA PRO A 109 -18.80 0.56 15.87
C PRO A 109 -17.84 1.74 15.63
N PRO A 110 -18.37 2.97 15.46
CA PRO A 110 -17.56 4.15 15.14
C PRO A 110 -16.48 4.51 16.15
N GLU A 111 -16.66 4.13 17.41
CA GLU A 111 -15.72 4.38 18.50
C GLU A 111 -14.51 3.44 18.49
N ASN A 112 -14.58 2.37 17.71
CA ASN A 112 -13.49 1.39 17.63
C ASN A 112 -12.32 1.93 16.80
N ARG A 113 -11.10 1.66 17.24
CA ARG A 113 -9.86 2.06 16.54
C ARG A 113 -9.71 1.50 15.12
N PHE A 114 -10.41 0.42 14.78
CA PHE A 114 -10.41 -0.18 13.44
C PHE A 114 -11.52 0.34 12.54
N TYR A 115 -12.39 1.21 13.04
CA TYR A 115 -13.56 1.66 12.29
C TYR A 115 -13.21 2.37 10.98
N ASP A 116 -12.24 3.28 10.99
CA ASP A 116 -11.76 3.94 9.75
C ASP A 116 -11.31 2.91 8.71
N ARG A 117 -10.50 1.93 9.13
CA ARG A 117 -10.04 0.85 8.25
C ARG A 117 -11.18 -0.04 7.75
N ALA A 118 -12.11 -0.38 8.64
CA ALA A 118 -13.29 -1.17 8.30
C ALA A 118 -14.17 -0.44 7.28
N LEU A 119 -14.39 0.86 7.47
CA LEU A 119 -15.17 1.69 6.56
C LEU A 119 -14.52 1.75 5.16
N ARG A 120 -13.21 2.01 5.09
CA ARG A 120 -12.46 2.02 3.82
C ARG A 120 -12.52 0.69 3.10
N LEU A 121 -12.36 -0.42 3.82
CA LEU A 121 -12.44 -1.75 3.23
C LEU A 121 -13.86 -2.07 2.74
N ARG A 122 -14.90 -1.69 3.47
CA ARG A 122 -16.30 -1.82 3.02
C ARG A 122 -16.54 -1.03 1.73
N ILE A 123 -16.06 0.20 1.65
CA ILE A 123 -16.16 1.03 0.44
C ILE A 123 -15.48 0.34 -0.75
N GLN A 124 -14.25 -0.16 -0.55
CA GLN A 124 -13.50 -0.88 -1.57
C GLN A 124 -14.25 -2.13 -2.06
N LEU A 125 -14.75 -2.97 -1.15
CA LEU A 125 -15.47 -4.18 -1.50
C LEU A 125 -16.78 -3.90 -2.24
N LEU A 126 -17.51 -2.87 -1.83
CA LEU A 126 -18.74 -2.44 -2.52
C LEU A 126 -18.43 -1.87 -3.92
N HIS A 127 -17.34 -1.11 -4.04
CA HIS A 127 -16.85 -0.63 -5.32
C HIS A 127 -16.53 -1.81 -6.27
N ASP A 128 -15.80 -2.81 -5.80
CA ASP A 128 -15.40 -3.98 -6.60
C ASP A 128 -16.63 -4.83 -7.02
N GLN A 129 -17.69 -4.80 -6.22
CA GLN A 129 -18.99 -5.38 -6.56
C GLN A 129 -19.88 -4.48 -7.43
N GLN A 130 -19.42 -3.30 -7.84
CA GLN A 130 -20.19 -2.30 -8.57
C GLN A 130 -21.46 -1.79 -7.83
N ARG A 131 -21.46 -1.92 -6.50
CA ARG A 131 -22.52 -1.42 -5.61
C ARG A 131 -22.24 0.05 -5.26
N TYR A 132 -22.27 0.90 -6.28
CA TYR A 132 -21.78 2.27 -6.20
C TYR A 132 -22.62 3.18 -5.28
N GLU A 133 -23.95 2.96 -5.21
CA GLU A 133 -24.83 3.70 -4.31
C GLU A 133 -24.53 3.40 -2.84
N ASP A 134 -24.31 2.12 -2.51
CA ASP A 134 -23.94 1.71 -1.16
C ASP A 134 -22.55 2.25 -0.77
N ALA A 135 -21.59 2.16 -1.69
CA ALA A 135 -20.26 2.73 -1.50
C ALA A 135 -20.33 4.25 -1.26
N MET A 136 -21.15 4.98 -2.04
CA MET A 136 -21.33 6.43 -1.86
C MET A 136 -21.90 6.79 -0.49
N GLN A 137 -22.86 6.02 0.02
CA GLN A 137 -23.40 6.26 1.37
C GLN A 137 -22.32 6.16 2.44
N LEU A 138 -21.46 5.12 2.35
CA LEU A 138 -20.33 4.95 3.28
C LEU A 138 -19.26 6.04 3.13
N ILE A 139 -18.99 6.48 1.90
CA ILE A 139 -18.07 7.61 1.64
C ILE A 139 -18.58 8.88 2.33
N LEU A 140 -19.87 9.22 2.17
CA LEU A 140 -20.47 10.39 2.81
C LEU A 140 -20.47 10.27 4.34
N GLN A 141 -20.68 9.06 4.87
CA GLN A 141 -20.53 8.78 6.29
C GLN A 141 -19.09 9.02 6.77
N GLY A 142 -18.09 8.54 6.02
CA GLY A 142 -16.67 8.78 6.31
C GLY A 142 -16.31 10.26 6.32
N GLN A 143 -16.79 11.03 5.35
CA GLN A 143 -16.59 12.49 5.31
C GLN A 143 -17.18 13.21 6.51
N SER A 144 -18.32 12.74 7.00
CA SER A 144 -18.97 13.31 8.20
C SER A 144 -18.22 12.99 9.48
N GLN A 145 -17.70 11.77 9.61
CA GLN A 145 -17.01 11.30 10.81
C GLN A 145 -15.55 11.71 10.87
N PHE A 146 -14.91 11.80 9.71
CA PHE A 146 -13.50 12.12 9.56
C PHE A 146 -13.31 13.34 8.63
N PRO A 147 -13.78 14.53 9.01
CA PRO A 147 -13.81 15.71 8.12
C PRO A 147 -12.43 16.23 7.71
N THR A 148 -11.38 15.85 8.43
CA THR A 148 -9.98 16.18 8.10
C THR A 148 -9.31 15.17 7.19
N GLU A 149 -9.92 14.01 6.98
CA GLU A 149 -9.39 12.94 6.13
C GLU A 149 -9.80 13.18 4.67
N ARG A 150 -8.82 13.58 3.85
CA ARG A 150 -9.04 13.90 2.43
C ARG A 150 -9.44 12.68 1.59
N ASP A 151 -9.05 11.47 2.01
CA ASP A 151 -9.23 10.25 1.22
C ASP A 151 -10.70 9.98 0.90
N PHE A 152 -11.62 10.25 1.83
CA PHE A 152 -13.05 10.09 1.55
C PHE A 152 -13.56 11.06 0.48
N ARG A 153 -12.94 12.25 0.36
CA ARG A 153 -13.24 13.17 -0.76
C ARG A 153 -12.69 12.67 -2.08
N LEU A 154 -11.49 12.14 -2.05
CA LEU A 154 -10.90 11.52 -3.26
C LEU A 154 -11.72 10.30 -3.71
N MET A 155 -12.17 9.45 -2.78
CA MET A 155 -13.06 8.32 -3.08
C MET A 155 -14.37 8.78 -3.71
N GLU A 156 -15.00 9.86 -3.23
CA GLU A 156 -16.21 10.45 -3.81
C GLU A 156 -15.98 10.88 -5.26
N ILE A 157 -14.90 11.63 -5.50
CA ILE A 157 -14.57 12.14 -6.84
C ILE A 157 -14.29 10.97 -7.80
N HIS A 158 -13.49 10.00 -7.38
CA HIS A 158 -13.17 8.82 -8.18
C HIS A 158 -14.43 7.99 -8.50
N LEU A 159 -15.34 7.86 -7.55
CA LEU A 159 -16.59 7.13 -7.77
C LEU A 159 -17.50 7.82 -8.80
N TYR A 160 -17.55 9.17 -8.80
CA TYR A 160 -18.24 9.92 -9.82
C TYR A 160 -17.56 9.81 -11.19
N LEU A 161 -16.22 9.89 -11.24
CA LEU A 161 -15.47 9.71 -12.50
C LEU A 161 -15.70 8.34 -13.12
N LEU A 162 -15.72 7.28 -12.30
CA LEU A 162 -15.99 5.92 -12.77
C LEU A 162 -17.37 5.75 -13.40
N GLN A 163 -18.34 6.54 -12.95
CA GLN A 163 -19.72 6.55 -13.46
C GLN A 163 -19.95 7.59 -14.56
N ASP A 164 -18.91 8.21 -15.11
CA ASP A 164 -18.99 9.31 -16.09
C ASP A 164 -19.81 10.53 -15.61
N ARG A 165 -19.98 10.67 -14.30
CA ARG A 165 -20.71 11.76 -13.64
C ARG A 165 -19.80 12.97 -13.41
N TYR A 166 -19.24 13.48 -14.50
CA TYR A 166 -18.18 14.51 -14.47
C TYR A 166 -18.61 15.83 -13.82
N LYS A 167 -19.89 16.19 -13.85
CA LYS A 167 -20.39 17.43 -13.22
C LYS A 167 -20.39 17.32 -11.70
N GLU A 168 -20.83 16.18 -11.18
CA GLU A 168 -20.79 15.88 -9.76
C GLU A 168 -19.35 15.74 -9.28
N ALA A 169 -18.50 15.07 -10.05
CA ALA A 169 -17.06 14.98 -9.78
C ALA A 169 -16.42 16.37 -9.68
N LEU A 170 -16.79 17.31 -10.59
CA LEU A 170 -16.27 18.68 -10.54
C LEU A 170 -16.72 19.41 -9.28
N THR A 171 -17.97 19.23 -8.86
CA THR A 171 -18.49 19.85 -7.65
C THR A 171 -17.74 19.37 -6.42
N ALA A 172 -17.55 18.05 -6.29
CA ALA A 172 -16.80 17.43 -5.19
C ALA A 172 -15.32 17.84 -5.21
N ALA A 173 -14.67 17.83 -6.39
CA ALA A 173 -13.27 18.23 -6.53
C ALA A 173 -13.05 19.71 -6.22
N THR A 174 -13.99 20.58 -6.62
CA THR A 174 -13.92 22.01 -6.28
C THR A 174 -14.02 22.21 -4.75
N ALA A 175 -14.92 21.51 -4.09
CA ALA A 175 -15.04 21.56 -2.64
C ALA A 175 -13.77 21.05 -1.94
N ALA A 176 -13.18 19.94 -2.43
CA ALA A 176 -11.93 19.40 -1.89
C ALA A 176 -10.76 20.41 -2.06
N GLN A 177 -10.64 21.04 -3.25
CA GLN A 177 -9.61 22.04 -3.51
C GLN A 177 -9.73 23.28 -2.61
N GLN A 178 -10.93 23.65 -2.20
CA GLN A 178 -11.14 24.76 -1.25
C GLN A 178 -10.68 24.41 0.17
N ILE A 179 -10.81 23.16 0.58
CA ILE A 179 -10.39 22.68 1.91
C ILE A 179 -8.88 22.46 1.94
N TRP A 180 -8.31 21.88 0.89
CA TRP A 180 -6.88 21.53 0.78
C TRP A 180 -6.22 22.20 -0.46
N PRO A 181 -6.06 23.53 -0.47
CA PRO A 181 -5.60 24.27 -1.67
C PRO A 181 -4.16 24.00 -2.09
N SER A 182 -3.35 23.46 -1.18
CA SER A 182 -1.93 23.16 -1.44
C SER A 182 -1.65 21.65 -1.59
N ASP A 183 -2.69 20.81 -1.62
CA ASP A 183 -2.56 19.36 -1.80
C ASP A 183 -2.46 19.03 -3.28
N ASP A 184 -1.31 18.46 -3.69
CA ASP A 184 -1.02 18.18 -5.10
C ASP A 184 -1.88 17.04 -5.64
N GLU A 185 -2.24 16.04 -4.82
CA GLU A 185 -3.09 14.93 -5.24
C GLU A 185 -4.53 15.41 -5.51
N ILE A 186 -5.09 16.25 -4.63
CA ILE A 186 -6.39 16.88 -4.86
C ILE A 186 -6.36 17.79 -6.08
N ALA A 187 -5.29 18.58 -6.26
CA ALA A 187 -5.12 19.42 -7.43
C ALA A 187 -5.04 18.58 -8.71
N TYR A 188 -4.30 17.48 -8.69
CA TYR A 188 -4.20 16.56 -9.82
C TYR A 188 -5.56 15.96 -10.19
N VAL A 189 -6.32 15.45 -9.21
CA VAL A 189 -7.65 14.89 -9.43
C VAL A 189 -8.61 15.96 -9.95
N TYR A 190 -8.57 17.18 -9.40
CA TYR A 190 -9.35 18.31 -9.92
C TYR A 190 -9.02 18.63 -11.39
N GLY A 191 -7.74 18.68 -11.74
CA GLY A 191 -7.28 18.85 -13.13
C GLY A 191 -7.76 17.73 -14.04
N SER A 192 -7.73 16.48 -13.58
CA SER A 192 -8.21 15.31 -14.34
C SER A 192 -9.73 15.37 -14.59
N VAL A 193 -10.50 15.84 -13.60
CA VAL A 193 -11.95 16.08 -13.79
C VAL A 193 -12.22 17.17 -14.83
N LEU A 194 -11.44 18.26 -14.83
CA LEU A 194 -11.53 19.30 -15.83
C LEU A 194 -11.23 18.77 -17.24
N ASP A 195 -10.23 17.91 -17.36
CA ASP A 195 -9.87 17.28 -18.64
C ASP A 195 -11.00 16.38 -19.15
N SER A 196 -11.59 15.55 -18.29
CA SER A 196 -12.75 14.71 -18.62
C SER A 196 -13.97 15.50 -19.09
N LEU A 197 -14.10 16.75 -18.63
CA LEU A 197 -15.12 17.69 -19.09
C LEU A 197 -14.73 18.44 -20.38
N GLY A 198 -13.57 18.14 -20.97
CA GLY A 198 -13.04 18.84 -22.15
C GLY A 198 -12.50 20.24 -21.86
N ARG A 199 -12.38 20.65 -20.59
CA ARG A 199 -11.84 21.94 -20.15
C ARG A 199 -10.30 21.93 -20.12
N LYS A 200 -9.70 21.45 -21.22
CA LYS A 200 -8.26 21.15 -21.34
C LYS A 200 -7.34 22.32 -20.96
N ARG A 201 -7.72 23.58 -21.25
CA ARG A 201 -6.90 24.74 -20.87
C ARG A 201 -6.80 24.94 -19.36
N GLU A 202 -7.91 24.71 -18.66
CA GLU A 202 -7.98 24.86 -17.22
C GLU A 202 -7.27 23.68 -16.54
N ALA A 203 -7.46 22.46 -17.03
CA ALA A 203 -6.72 21.29 -16.60
C ALA A 203 -5.20 21.51 -16.71
N LEU A 204 -4.73 21.98 -17.88
CA LEU A 204 -3.31 22.28 -18.08
C LEU A 204 -2.79 23.33 -17.10
N ALA A 205 -3.56 24.39 -16.82
CA ALA A 205 -3.15 25.41 -15.87
C ALA A 205 -3.00 24.86 -14.44
N VAL A 206 -3.86 23.93 -14.04
CA VAL A 206 -3.77 23.24 -12.75
C VAL A 206 -2.52 22.36 -12.71
N MET A 207 -2.27 21.55 -13.72
CA MET A 207 -1.08 20.66 -13.77
C MET A 207 0.23 21.47 -13.81
N GLU A 208 0.27 22.59 -14.55
CA GLU A 208 1.40 23.54 -14.52
C GLU A 208 1.66 24.09 -13.12
N SER A 209 0.59 24.34 -12.34
CA SER A 209 0.75 24.80 -10.95
C SER A 209 1.31 23.72 -10.03
N ILE A 210 1.00 22.45 -10.29
CA ILE A 210 1.60 21.32 -9.57
C ILE A 210 3.08 21.22 -9.92
N VAL A 211 3.43 21.21 -11.21
CA VAL A 211 4.85 21.18 -11.65
C VAL A 211 5.66 22.35 -11.05
N ALA A 212 5.05 23.54 -10.93
CA ALA A 212 5.73 24.70 -10.33
C ALA A 212 6.01 24.53 -8.83
N ARG A 213 5.15 23.83 -8.07
CA ARG A 213 5.33 23.54 -6.64
C ARG A 213 6.17 22.29 -6.41
N ASN A 214 5.95 21.26 -7.20
CA ASN A 214 6.61 19.96 -7.13
C ASN A 214 7.16 19.57 -8.51
N PRO A 215 8.40 19.99 -8.85
CA PRO A 215 9.01 19.71 -10.15
C PRO A 215 9.29 18.22 -10.42
N GLU A 216 9.10 17.35 -9.42
CA GLU A 216 9.30 15.91 -9.54
C GLU A 216 7.98 15.12 -9.62
N ASP A 217 6.83 15.80 -9.61
CA ASP A 217 5.54 15.12 -9.77
C ASP A 217 5.40 14.57 -11.20
N TYR A 218 5.70 13.27 -11.34
CA TYR A 218 5.75 12.61 -12.64
C TYR A 218 4.38 12.58 -13.34
N GLN A 219 3.28 12.59 -12.60
CA GLN A 219 1.93 12.59 -13.18
C GLN A 219 1.63 13.95 -13.81
N ALA A 220 1.91 15.03 -13.10
CA ALA A 220 1.76 16.39 -13.62
C ALA A 220 2.74 16.68 -14.77
N LEU A 221 4.02 16.27 -14.64
CA LEU A 221 5.02 16.37 -15.70
C LEU A 221 4.57 15.67 -16.98
N ASN A 222 4.06 14.43 -16.86
CA ASN A 222 3.55 13.66 -17.99
C ASN A 222 2.35 14.35 -18.64
N TYR A 223 1.40 14.84 -17.84
CA TYR A 223 0.22 15.53 -18.37
C TYR A 223 0.60 16.80 -19.12
N VAL A 224 1.44 17.66 -18.54
CA VAL A 224 1.88 18.92 -19.16
C VAL A 224 2.67 18.63 -20.43
N GLY A 225 3.65 17.74 -20.38
CA GLY A 225 4.47 17.37 -21.52
C GLY A 225 3.64 16.82 -22.68
N TYR A 226 2.70 15.91 -22.41
CA TYR A 226 1.78 15.38 -23.42
C TYR A 226 0.87 16.47 -24.00
N SER A 227 0.31 17.33 -23.15
CA SER A 227 -0.57 18.43 -23.59
C SER A 227 0.15 19.43 -24.50
N LEU A 228 1.40 19.76 -24.19
CA LEU A 228 2.22 20.63 -25.05
C LEU A 228 2.52 19.96 -26.41
N ALA A 229 2.89 18.68 -26.38
CA ALA A 229 3.17 17.91 -27.59
C ALA A 229 1.92 17.79 -28.50
N GLU A 230 0.74 17.50 -27.93
CA GLU A 230 -0.54 17.42 -28.66
C GLU A 230 -0.90 18.76 -29.32
N GLN A 231 -0.61 19.87 -28.66
CA GLN A 231 -0.84 21.21 -29.19
C GLN A 231 0.23 21.69 -30.18
N GLY A 232 1.32 20.94 -30.36
CA GLY A 232 2.48 21.36 -31.16
C GLY A 232 3.17 22.61 -30.60
N LYS A 233 3.11 22.85 -29.28
CA LYS A 233 3.67 24.02 -28.61
C LYS A 233 4.86 23.61 -27.75
N ASP A 234 5.89 24.45 -27.76
CA ASP A 234 7.07 24.30 -26.90
C ASP A 234 7.56 22.82 -26.83
N LEU A 235 7.79 22.23 -28.00
CA LEU A 235 8.11 20.81 -28.12
C LEU A 235 9.40 20.41 -27.38
N ASP A 236 10.37 21.34 -27.29
CA ASP A 236 11.60 21.09 -26.52
C ASP A 236 11.27 20.94 -25.03
N ARG A 237 10.44 21.82 -24.46
CA ARG A 237 9.96 21.67 -23.10
C ARG A 237 9.09 20.42 -22.92
N ALA A 238 8.25 20.10 -23.89
CA ALA A 238 7.42 18.87 -23.85
C ALA A 238 8.30 17.63 -23.71
N VAL A 239 9.37 17.52 -24.49
CA VAL A 239 10.33 16.40 -24.42
C VAL A 239 10.99 16.34 -23.05
N LEU A 240 11.50 17.45 -22.54
CA LEU A 240 12.14 17.49 -21.21
C LEU A 240 11.21 17.01 -20.09
N LEU A 241 9.95 17.48 -20.09
CA LEU A 241 8.95 17.09 -19.09
C LEU A 241 8.59 15.60 -19.18
N LEU A 242 8.44 15.09 -20.39
CA LEU A 242 8.13 13.65 -20.60
C LEU A 242 9.33 12.76 -20.24
N GLU A 243 10.55 13.18 -20.49
CA GLU A 243 11.74 12.45 -20.09
C GLU A 243 11.88 12.41 -18.56
N ALA A 244 11.63 13.56 -17.89
CA ALA A 244 11.60 13.63 -16.43
C ALA A 244 10.53 12.71 -15.84
N ALA A 245 9.32 12.72 -16.38
CA ALA A 245 8.25 11.81 -15.94
C ALA A 245 8.61 10.32 -16.15
N LEU A 246 9.22 10.01 -17.28
CA LEU A 246 9.60 8.63 -17.65
C LEU A 246 10.63 8.04 -16.68
N LYS A 247 11.53 8.85 -16.15
CA LYS A 247 12.53 8.44 -15.15
C LYS A 247 11.86 7.79 -13.93
N HIS A 248 10.78 8.37 -13.41
CA HIS A 248 10.06 7.87 -12.25
C HIS A 248 9.30 6.55 -12.50
N ILE A 249 9.14 6.16 -13.76
CA ILE A 249 8.45 4.92 -14.14
C ILE A 249 9.44 3.79 -14.46
N LEU A 250 10.53 4.12 -15.14
CA LEU A 250 11.47 3.11 -15.66
C LEU A 250 12.20 2.35 -14.57
N ASP A 251 12.68 3.02 -13.53
CA ASP A 251 13.45 2.37 -12.46
C ASP A 251 12.58 1.42 -11.60
N PRO A 252 11.43 1.83 -11.06
CA PRO A 252 10.54 0.89 -10.35
C PRO A 252 10.13 -0.31 -11.20
N LEU A 253 9.88 -0.09 -12.51
CA LEU A 253 9.52 -1.18 -13.42
C LEU A 253 10.70 -2.13 -13.66
N ALA A 254 11.92 -1.59 -13.85
CA ALA A 254 13.14 -2.40 -13.96
C ALA A 254 13.35 -3.24 -12.71
N TRP A 255 13.19 -2.64 -11.52
CA TRP A 255 13.34 -3.36 -10.26
C TRP A 255 12.28 -4.46 -10.08
N ALA A 256 11.02 -4.21 -10.47
CA ALA A 256 9.96 -5.21 -10.42
C ALA A 256 10.28 -6.43 -11.32
N HIS A 257 10.75 -6.22 -12.57
CA HIS A 257 11.20 -7.30 -13.44
C HIS A 257 12.40 -8.06 -12.85
N PHE A 258 13.37 -7.35 -12.28
CA PHE A 258 14.51 -7.95 -11.59
C PHE A 258 14.08 -8.87 -10.45
N ARG A 259 13.16 -8.41 -9.60
CA ARG A 259 12.63 -9.20 -8.47
C ARG A 259 11.84 -10.43 -8.92
N ARG A 260 11.31 -10.43 -10.14
CA ARG A 260 10.67 -11.60 -10.78
C ARG A 260 11.67 -12.55 -11.46
N GLY A 261 12.96 -12.19 -11.51
CA GLY A 261 14.00 -12.95 -12.20
C GLY A 261 14.04 -12.72 -13.71
N GLU A 262 13.31 -11.74 -14.22
CA GLU A 262 13.23 -11.34 -15.63
C GLU A 262 14.38 -10.35 -15.92
N ASN A 263 15.62 -10.87 -15.82
CA ASN A 263 16.81 -10.02 -15.80
C ASN A 263 17.09 -9.29 -17.12
N ALA A 264 16.68 -9.85 -18.26
CA ALA A 264 16.87 -9.23 -19.57
C ALA A 264 15.99 -7.99 -19.76
N GLU A 265 14.72 -8.08 -19.36
CA GLU A 265 13.75 -6.99 -19.37
C GLU A 265 14.17 -5.89 -18.38
N ALA A 266 14.55 -6.29 -17.16
CA ALA A 266 15.07 -5.37 -16.14
C ALA A 266 16.28 -4.59 -16.66
N TRP A 267 17.21 -5.27 -17.35
CA TRP A 267 18.40 -4.66 -17.92
C TRP A 267 18.08 -3.62 -19.00
N ALA A 268 17.15 -3.94 -19.92
CA ALA A 268 16.72 -3.00 -20.94
C ALA A 268 16.13 -1.71 -20.34
N LEU A 269 15.31 -1.85 -19.29
CA LEU A 269 14.63 -0.73 -18.63
C LEU A 269 15.61 0.13 -17.83
N VAL A 270 16.47 -0.48 -16.98
CA VAL A 270 17.41 0.30 -16.15
C VAL A 270 18.46 1.04 -16.97
N ARG A 271 18.92 0.45 -18.07
CA ARG A 271 19.79 1.15 -19.02
C ARG A 271 19.12 2.38 -19.63
N ARG A 272 17.82 2.29 -19.92
CA ARG A 272 17.06 3.43 -20.42
C ARG A 272 16.90 4.49 -19.32
N ALA A 273 16.62 4.08 -18.08
CA ALA A 273 16.52 4.99 -16.93
C ALA A 273 17.82 5.80 -16.73
N THR A 274 18.99 5.12 -16.77
CA THR A 274 20.29 5.77 -16.61
C THR A 274 20.73 6.62 -17.83
N SER A 275 20.12 6.45 -18.99
CA SER A 275 20.41 7.23 -20.20
C SER A 275 19.62 8.54 -20.30
N LEU A 276 18.66 8.77 -19.42
CA LEU A 276 17.89 10.01 -19.40
C LEU A 276 18.74 11.18 -18.88
N PRO A 277 18.45 12.45 -19.30
CA PRO A 277 19.29 13.63 -18.99
C PRO A 277 19.60 13.82 -17.50
N ASP A 278 18.69 13.43 -16.61
CA ASP A 278 18.85 13.50 -15.15
C ASP A 278 19.12 12.15 -14.50
N GLY A 279 19.80 11.23 -15.15
CA GLY A 279 20.20 9.93 -14.59
C GLY A 279 21.08 9.99 -13.34
N GLY A 280 20.93 11.06 -12.52
CA GLY A 280 21.72 11.37 -11.34
C GLY A 280 21.18 10.85 -10.01
N ASP A 281 20.14 9.99 -10.00
CA ASP A 281 19.68 9.37 -8.77
C ASP A 281 20.58 8.18 -8.38
N PRO A 282 21.22 8.20 -7.20
CA PRO A 282 22.14 7.14 -6.77
C PRO A 282 21.45 5.77 -6.67
N THR A 283 20.14 5.72 -6.37
CA THR A 283 19.38 4.46 -6.26
C THR A 283 19.22 3.79 -7.62
N ILE A 284 18.96 4.56 -8.67
CA ILE A 284 18.88 4.03 -10.05
C ILE A 284 20.21 3.39 -10.45
N TRP A 285 21.34 4.02 -10.08
CA TRP A 285 22.65 3.48 -10.36
C TRP A 285 23.02 2.27 -9.50
N GLU A 286 22.49 2.16 -8.26
CA GLU A 286 22.57 0.94 -7.48
C GLU A 286 21.82 -0.18 -8.17
N HIS A 287 20.55 0.04 -8.59
CA HIS A 287 19.75 -0.96 -9.32
C HIS A 287 20.40 -1.37 -10.65
N TYR A 288 20.98 -0.42 -11.38
CA TYR A 288 21.77 -0.70 -12.57
C TYR A 288 22.91 -1.69 -12.28
N GLY A 289 23.67 -1.45 -11.20
CA GLY A 289 24.76 -2.32 -10.77
C GLY A 289 24.25 -3.71 -10.36
N ASP A 290 23.18 -3.80 -9.60
CA ASP A 290 22.62 -5.06 -9.13
C ASP A 290 22.06 -5.91 -10.29
N ILE A 291 21.35 -5.31 -11.22
CA ILE A 291 20.79 -5.96 -12.39
C ILE A 291 21.92 -6.41 -13.34
N ALA A 292 22.94 -5.56 -13.57
CA ALA A 292 24.11 -5.92 -14.37
C ALA A 292 24.86 -7.11 -13.77
N ASN A 293 25.05 -7.12 -12.46
CA ASN A 293 25.73 -8.23 -11.78
C ASN A 293 24.95 -9.54 -11.92
N ALA A 294 23.63 -9.52 -11.81
CA ALA A 294 22.78 -10.69 -12.03
C ALA A 294 22.80 -11.21 -13.48
N GLN A 295 23.12 -10.34 -14.44
CA GLN A 295 23.38 -10.70 -15.84
C GLN A 295 24.81 -11.20 -16.09
N GLY A 296 25.67 -11.18 -15.08
CA GLY A 296 27.10 -11.51 -15.22
C GLY A 296 27.95 -10.41 -15.87
N LEU A 297 27.41 -9.20 -16.04
CA LEU A 297 28.06 -8.04 -16.65
C LEU A 297 28.88 -7.29 -15.59
N LYS A 298 30.03 -7.85 -15.20
CA LYS A 298 30.83 -7.37 -14.05
C LYS A 298 31.36 -5.94 -14.22
N ASN A 299 31.71 -5.52 -15.42
CA ASN A 299 32.20 -4.18 -15.68
C ASN A 299 31.08 -3.15 -15.51
N GLU A 300 29.91 -3.43 -16.03
CA GLU A 300 28.71 -2.60 -15.92
C GLU A 300 28.26 -2.54 -14.46
N ALA A 301 28.29 -3.67 -13.73
CA ALA A 301 27.96 -3.71 -12.32
C ALA A 301 28.88 -2.78 -11.51
N ARG A 302 30.18 -2.85 -11.76
CA ARG A 302 31.17 -1.94 -11.16
C ARG A 302 30.84 -0.48 -11.47
N THR A 303 30.61 -0.17 -12.74
CA THR A 303 30.28 1.19 -13.19
C THR A 303 29.04 1.72 -12.48
N GLY A 304 27.99 0.90 -12.36
CA GLY A 304 26.76 1.29 -11.67
C GLY A 304 26.99 1.64 -10.20
N TRP A 305 27.66 0.76 -9.48
CA TRP A 305 27.93 1.00 -8.05
C TRP A 305 28.94 2.11 -7.76
N GLU A 306 29.97 2.29 -8.61
CA GLU A 306 30.87 3.44 -8.52
C GLU A 306 30.12 4.74 -8.74
N ARG A 307 29.23 4.78 -9.75
CA ARG A 307 28.39 5.96 -10.02
C ARG A 307 27.41 6.26 -8.89
N ALA A 308 26.82 5.25 -8.28
CA ALA A 308 25.97 5.42 -7.10
C ALA A 308 26.73 6.10 -5.94
N LEU A 309 28.00 5.71 -5.71
CA LEU A 309 28.86 6.34 -4.70
C LEU A 309 29.25 7.78 -5.05
N GLU A 310 29.52 8.08 -6.33
CA GLU A 310 29.81 9.46 -6.79
C GLU A 310 28.61 10.40 -6.60
N LEU A 311 27.42 9.87 -6.59
CA LEU A 311 26.15 10.58 -6.42
C LEU A 311 25.67 10.60 -4.94
N ASP A 312 26.57 10.37 -3.99
CA ASP A 312 26.28 10.41 -2.55
C ASP A 312 25.15 9.44 -2.11
N HIS A 313 25.22 8.17 -2.55
CA HIS A 313 24.23 7.16 -2.18
C HIS A 313 24.00 7.09 -0.65
N PRO A 314 22.73 7.05 -0.17
CA PRO A 314 22.39 7.08 1.27
C PRO A 314 23.06 5.97 2.11
N ASN A 315 23.36 4.81 1.49
CA ASN A 315 23.98 3.66 2.13
C ASN A 315 25.32 3.25 1.47
N PRO A 316 26.38 4.10 1.53
CA PRO A 316 27.61 3.87 0.78
C PRO A 316 28.35 2.60 1.19
N GLU A 317 28.24 2.15 2.44
CA GLU A 317 28.88 0.94 2.92
C GLU A 317 28.31 -0.34 2.26
N THR A 318 27.01 -0.35 1.97
CA THR A 318 26.37 -1.45 1.22
C THR A 318 26.93 -1.53 -0.19
N ILE A 319 27.07 -0.39 -0.87
CA ILE A 319 27.62 -0.31 -2.22
C ILE A 319 29.08 -0.76 -2.25
N ARG A 320 29.90 -0.30 -1.29
CA ARG A 320 31.30 -0.75 -1.18
C ARG A 320 31.44 -2.26 -0.96
N LYS A 321 30.55 -2.87 -0.17
CA LYS A 321 30.52 -4.34 0.00
C LYS A 321 30.23 -5.05 -1.33
N LYS A 322 29.26 -4.56 -2.12
CA LYS A 322 28.93 -5.10 -3.45
C LYS A 322 30.14 -5.01 -4.38
N LEU A 323 30.84 -3.86 -4.44
CA LEU A 323 32.04 -3.67 -5.22
C LEU A 323 33.18 -4.65 -4.84
N ASN A 324 33.37 -4.87 -3.55
CA ASN A 324 34.40 -5.81 -3.05
C ASN A 324 34.06 -7.29 -3.32
N SER A 325 32.82 -7.61 -3.64
CA SER A 325 32.36 -8.97 -3.93
C SER A 325 32.41 -9.35 -5.44
N LEU A 326 32.75 -8.41 -6.33
CA LEU A 326 32.93 -8.63 -7.78
C LEU A 326 34.18 -9.46 -8.10
#